data_303f8f840982ef92e5496f9a460cc094
#
_entry.id   303f8f840982ef92e5496f9a460cc094
#
_cell.length_a   1.000
_cell.length_b   1.000
_cell.length_c   1.000
_cell.angle_alpha   90.00
_cell.angle_beta   90.00
_cell.angle_gamma   90.00
#
_symmetry.space_group_name_H-M   'P 1'
#
loop_
_entity.id
_entity.type
_entity.pdbx_description
1 polymer ?
#
loop_
_entity_poly.entity_id
_entity_poly.type
_entity_poly.pdbx_seq_one_letter_code
_entity_poly.pdbx_strand_id
1 'polypeptide(L)'
;MRIHRRMQVARTFPARFHLLACAILLLLLVPVVAPAQISEVATVTTKRTVDIGLMYNGDFIYFFGNIPDASADVIVKLTSTGDAPITVTRKGKVALFWMNVKQFQVTGLPLLYKIHSTKPISQILDPALARELGIGYDVLKEQMKLELVRGESEADDRDVVFDGVLKLKKDAILYNIDEKRIEVTGGAIFKHYFRFPSAAKEGTYRAESYLIQNGKLVGKGVDEIVIQKSGIEAAFTKMAGEHSVVYGAIAVVVALGMGLLVGFIFKKGGGH
;
A
#
# COMPACT_ATOMS: atom_id res chain seq x y z
N MET A 1 93.65 -29.06 -18.53
CA MET A 1 92.79 -28.44 -17.47
C MET A 1 91.91 -27.45 -18.17
N ARG A 2 90.66 -27.88 -18.55
CA ARG A 2 89.65 -27.08 -19.31
C ARG A 2 88.59 -26.60 -18.33
N ILE A 3 88.52 -25.29 -18.11
CA ILE A 3 87.51 -24.67 -17.29
C ILE A 3 86.28 -24.33 -18.19
N HIS A 4 85.16 -25.01 -17.98
CA HIS A 4 83.87 -24.69 -18.63
C HIS A 4 83.19 -23.51 -17.93
N ARG A 5 83.20 -22.36 -18.59
CA ARG A 5 82.34 -21.22 -18.24
C ARG A 5 80.91 -21.45 -18.69
N ARG A 6 80.01 -21.69 -17.78
CA ARG A 6 78.57 -21.66 -18.07
C ARG A 6 78.11 -20.20 -18.24
N MET A 7 77.70 -19.85 -19.45
CA MET A 7 77.00 -18.60 -19.73
C MET A 7 75.55 -18.72 -19.17
N GLN A 8 75.24 -17.88 -18.18
CA GLN A 8 73.82 -17.66 -17.78
C GLN A 8 73.22 -16.69 -18.79
N VAL A 9 72.25 -17.14 -19.57
CA VAL A 9 71.40 -16.31 -20.44
C VAL A 9 70.32 -15.71 -19.59
N ALA A 10 70.46 -14.45 -19.18
CA ALA A 10 69.38 -13.68 -18.57
C ALA A 10 68.33 -13.41 -19.64
N ARG A 11 67.18 -14.11 -19.57
CA ARG A 11 66.01 -13.81 -20.38
C ARG A 11 65.40 -12.52 -19.86
N THR A 12 65.69 -11.39 -20.51
CA THR A 12 64.97 -10.13 -20.32
C THR A 12 63.60 -10.27 -20.99
N PHE A 13 62.54 -10.35 -20.18
CA PHE A 13 61.16 -10.27 -20.69
C PHE A 13 60.90 -8.83 -21.21
N PRO A 14 60.28 -8.68 -22.39
CA PRO A 14 60.04 -7.36 -22.96
C PRO A 14 59.15 -6.54 -22.06
N ALA A 15 59.46 -5.24 -21.88
CA ALA A 15 58.75 -4.30 -21.03
C ALA A 15 57.23 -4.23 -21.22
N ARG A 16 56.78 -4.65 -22.38
CA ARG A 16 55.32 -4.80 -22.70
C ARG A 16 54.59 -5.84 -21.84
N PHE A 17 55.28 -6.90 -21.38
CA PHE A 17 54.71 -7.93 -20.51
C PHE A 17 54.47 -7.45 -19.10
N HIS A 18 55.34 -6.57 -18.58
CA HIS A 18 55.17 -5.93 -17.24
C HIS A 18 54.01 -4.93 -17.26
N LEU A 19 53.84 -4.17 -18.34
CA LEU A 19 52.71 -3.24 -18.48
C LEU A 19 51.35 -4.00 -18.57
N LEU A 20 51.31 -5.12 -19.27
CA LEU A 20 50.11 -5.95 -19.34
C LEU A 20 49.79 -6.63 -18.01
N ALA A 21 50.77 -7.13 -17.28
CA ALA A 21 50.61 -7.71 -15.96
C ALA A 21 50.15 -6.65 -14.91
N CYS A 22 50.68 -5.43 -14.95
CA CYS A 22 50.23 -4.32 -14.11
C CYS A 22 48.79 -3.89 -14.43
N ALA A 23 48.39 -3.85 -15.71
CA ALA A 23 47.04 -3.51 -16.10
C ALA A 23 46.00 -4.57 -15.65
N ILE A 24 46.37 -5.86 -15.72
CA ILE A 24 45.51 -6.98 -15.23
C ILE A 24 45.45 -6.93 -13.70
N LEU A 25 46.53 -6.64 -13.01
CA LEU A 25 46.56 -6.51 -11.55
C LEU A 25 45.72 -5.30 -11.07
N LEU A 26 45.72 -4.19 -11.82
CA LEU A 26 44.90 -3.01 -11.52
C LEU A 26 43.41 -3.29 -11.78
N LEU A 27 43.08 -4.12 -12.77
CA LEU A 27 41.67 -4.53 -13.07
C LEU A 27 41.12 -5.47 -11.98
N LEU A 28 41.97 -6.27 -11.33
CA LEU A 28 41.60 -7.15 -10.21
C LEU A 28 41.39 -6.41 -8.88
N LEU A 29 41.83 -5.16 -8.79
CA LEU A 29 41.68 -4.28 -7.61
C LEU A 29 40.41 -3.43 -7.64
N VAL A 30 39.56 -3.55 -8.68
CA VAL A 30 38.25 -2.90 -8.67
C VAL A 30 37.40 -3.58 -7.59
N PRO A 31 37.00 -2.88 -6.53
CA PRO A 31 36.15 -3.47 -5.51
C PRO A 31 34.83 -3.84 -6.19
N VAL A 32 34.50 -5.13 -6.24
CA VAL A 32 33.17 -5.59 -6.58
C VAL A 32 32.25 -5.12 -5.46
N VAL A 33 31.54 -4.01 -5.71
CA VAL A 33 30.47 -3.56 -4.82
C VAL A 33 29.38 -4.63 -4.92
N ALA A 34 29.39 -5.58 -3.99
CA ALA A 34 28.30 -6.55 -3.88
C ALA A 34 27.01 -5.74 -3.60
N PRO A 35 25.93 -6.00 -4.35
CA PRO A 35 24.62 -5.40 -4.03
C PRO A 35 24.29 -5.75 -2.59
N ALA A 36 23.84 -4.76 -1.81
CA ALA A 36 23.39 -4.99 -0.45
C ALA A 36 22.23 -6.01 -0.52
N GLN A 37 22.42 -7.18 0.09
CA GLN A 37 21.35 -8.17 0.16
C GLN A 37 20.30 -7.64 1.12
N ILE A 38 19.10 -7.37 0.60
CA ILE A 38 17.93 -7.04 1.41
C ILE A 38 17.51 -8.34 2.12
N SER A 39 17.63 -8.35 3.45
CA SER A 39 17.23 -9.49 4.26
C SER A 39 15.71 -9.62 4.30
N GLU A 40 15.21 -10.85 4.20
CA GLU A 40 13.80 -11.11 4.45
C GLU A 40 13.51 -10.93 5.96
N VAL A 41 12.54 -10.08 6.27
CA VAL A 41 12.09 -9.82 7.64
C VAL A 41 10.96 -10.78 7.96
N ALA A 42 11.15 -11.62 8.97
CA ALA A 42 10.06 -12.45 9.45
C ALA A 42 9.01 -11.57 10.14
N THR A 43 7.83 -11.51 9.54
CA THR A 43 6.66 -10.80 10.06
C THR A 43 5.52 -11.77 10.30
N VAL A 44 4.70 -11.49 11.30
CA VAL A 44 3.53 -12.30 11.66
C VAL A 44 2.37 -11.37 11.97
N THR A 45 1.21 -11.68 11.39
CA THR A 45 -0.06 -11.01 11.69
C THR A 45 -0.97 -11.88 12.53
N THR A 46 -1.77 -11.27 13.40
CA THR A 46 -2.74 -12.01 14.22
C THR A 46 -3.90 -12.58 13.43
N LYS A 47 -4.21 -11.97 12.28
CA LYS A 47 -5.29 -12.39 11.38
C LYS A 47 -4.86 -12.20 9.94
N ARG A 48 -5.12 -13.20 9.10
CA ARG A 48 -4.96 -13.10 7.65
C ARG A 48 -6.28 -12.84 6.92
N THR A 49 -7.40 -12.99 7.62
CA THR A 49 -8.74 -12.76 7.07
C THR A 49 -9.53 -11.89 8.02
N VAL A 50 -10.23 -10.92 7.48
CA VAL A 50 -11.19 -10.05 8.17
C VAL A 50 -12.54 -10.23 7.52
N ASP A 51 -13.53 -10.64 8.32
CA ASP A 51 -14.89 -10.85 7.85
C ASP A 51 -15.73 -9.60 8.05
N ILE A 52 -16.28 -9.07 6.94
CA ILE A 52 -17.20 -7.93 6.94
C ILE A 52 -18.63 -8.47 6.88
N GLY A 53 -19.40 -8.24 7.94
CA GLY A 53 -20.83 -8.53 8.00
C GLY A 53 -21.63 -7.28 8.36
N LEU A 54 -22.95 -7.41 8.48
CA LEU A 54 -23.88 -6.30 8.77
C LEU A 54 -23.51 -5.48 10.04
N MET A 55 -22.89 -6.12 11.02
CA MET A 55 -22.48 -5.50 12.29
C MET A 55 -21.00 -5.13 12.31
N TYR A 56 -20.32 -5.15 11.17
CA TYR A 56 -18.90 -4.82 11.12
C TYR A 56 -18.68 -3.33 11.44
N ASN A 57 -17.95 -3.07 12.53
CA ASN A 57 -17.59 -1.71 12.97
C ASN A 57 -16.08 -1.45 12.96
N GLY A 58 -15.35 -2.22 12.18
CA GLY A 58 -13.90 -2.18 12.11
C GLY A 58 -13.25 -3.31 12.92
N ASP A 59 -11.99 -3.60 12.61
CA ASP A 59 -11.18 -4.61 13.29
C ASP A 59 -9.75 -4.12 13.49
N PHE A 60 -9.05 -4.72 14.47
CA PHE A 60 -7.65 -4.44 14.73
C PHE A 60 -6.81 -5.66 14.35
N ILE A 61 -5.78 -5.42 13.55
CA ILE A 61 -4.81 -6.44 13.18
C ILE A 61 -3.47 -6.04 13.76
N TYR A 62 -2.92 -6.92 14.60
CA TYR A 62 -1.60 -6.73 15.19
C TYR A 62 -0.54 -7.37 14.31
N PHE A 63 0.58 -6.67 14.21
CA PHE A 63 1.75 -7.06 13.46
C PHE A 63 2.94 -7.15 14.39
N PHE A 64 3.71 -8.20 14.21
CA PHE A 64 4.94 -8.43 14.93
C PHE A 64 6.02 -8.78 13.91
N GLY A 65 7.23 -8.34 14.15
CA GLY A 65 8.35 -8.75 13.35
C GLY A 65 9.66 -8.61 14.11
N ASN A 66 10.68 -9.33 13.63
CA ASN A 66 12.00 -9.24 14.21
C ASN A 66 12.80 -8.09 13.57
N ILE A 67 13.64 -7.48 14.37
CA ILE A 67 14.64 -6.50 13.93
C ILE A 67 16.01 -7.15 14.19
N PRO A 68 16.73 -7.60 13.16
CA PRO A 68 18.05 -8.23 13.33
C PRO A 68 19.08 -7.30 13.95
N ASP A 69 18.96 -6.00 13.70
CA ASP A 69 19.83 -4.96 14.25
C ASP A 69 19.01 -3.88 14.95
N ALA A 70 19.25 -3.70 16.25
CA ALA A 70 18.53 -2.74 17.09
C ALA A 70 18.67 -1.27 16.63
N SER A 71 19.62 -0.96 15.77
CA SER A 71 19.80 0.38 15.19
C SER A 71 18.93 0.67 13.98
N ALA A 72 18.22 -0.35 13.46
CA ALA A 72 17.32 -0.19 12.33
C ALA A 72 15.99 0.45 12.74
N ASP A 73 15.54 1.40 11.93
CA ASP A 73 14.21 1.97 12.04
C ASP A 73 13.20 1.12 11.24
N VAL A 74 11.96 1.11 11.69
CA VAL A 74 10.89 0.33 11.07
C VAL A 74 9.83 1.26 10.48
N ILE A 75 9.42 0.96 9.26
CA ILE A 75 8.23 1.53 8.64
C ILE A 75 7.35 0.39 8.18
N VAL A 76 6.07 0.42 8.54
CA VAL A 76 5.08 -0.53 8.02
C VAL A 76 4.03 0.23 7.22
N LYS A 77 3.88 -0.17 5.96
CA LYS A 77 2.92 0.37 5.01
C LYS A 77 1.83 -0.67 4.74
N LEU A 78 0.59 -0.31 4.98
CA LEU A 78 -0.58 -1.12 4.66
C LEU A 78 -1.35 -0.47 3.52
N THR A 79 -1.48 -1.19 2.40
CA THR A 79 -2.20 -0.71 1.21
C THR A 79 -3.11 -1.79 0.65
N SER A 80 -4.20 -1.39 -0.04
CA SER A 80 -4.94 -2.32 -0.90
C SER A 80 -4.11 -2.68 -2.13
N THR A 81 -4.21 -3.91 -2.61
CA THR A 81 -3.57 -4.33 -3.88
C THR A 81 -4.35 -3.84 -5.09
N GLY A 82 -5.65 -3.52 -4.92
CA GLY A 82 -6.50 -2.94 -5.95
C GLY A 82 -6.79 -1.46 -5.71
N ASP A 83 -7.15 -0.77 -6.77
CA ASP A 83 -7.76 0.55 -6.75
C ASP A 83 -9.21 0.45 -7.24
N ALA A 84 -9.99 1.49 -6.99
CA ALA A 84 -11.31 1.64 -7.59
C ALA A 84 -11.43 3.07 -8.13
N PRO A 85 -11.93 3.23 -9.36
CA PRO A 85 -12.18 4.55 -9.92
C PRO A 85 -13.08 5.38 -9.00
N ILE A 86 -12.70 6.62 -8.77
CA ILE A 86 -13.45 7.58 -7.95
C ILE A 86 -13.90 8.71 -8.86
N THR A 87 -15.21 8.94 -8.92
CA THR A 87 -15.76 10.12 -9.60
C THR A 87 -15.75 11.31 -8.63
N VAL A 88 -15.04 12.36 -8.97
CA VAL A 88 -14.96 13.59 -8.19
C VAL A 88 -15.64 14.73 -8.96
N THR A 89 -16.49 15.47 -8.27
CA THR A 89 -17.20 16.60 -8.88
C THR A 89 -16.80 17.89 -8.16
N ARG A 90 -16.32 18.86 -8.92
CA ARG A 90 -16.03 20.21 -8.42
C ARG A 90 -17.27 21.08 -8.60
N LYS A 91 -17.70 21.72 -7.52
CA LYS A 91 -18.79 22.70 -7.56
C LYS A 91 -18.21 24.08 -7.87
N GLY A 92 -18.93 24.84 -8.69
CA GLY A 92 -18.65 26.24 -8.97
C GLY A 92 -19.91 27.07 -8.93
N LYS A 93 -19.76 28.38 -8.79
CA LYS A 93 -20.87 29.32 -8.80
C LYS A 93 -21.21 29.69 -10.25
N VAL A 94 -22.41 29.33 -10.69
CA VAL A 94 -22.96 29.72 -12.00
C VAL A 94 -24.13 30.64 -11.73
N ALA A 95 -23.96 31.91 -12.06
CA ALA A 95 -24.88 32.99 -11.67
C ALA A 95 -25.07 33.03 -10.13
N LEU A 96 -26.25 32.69 -9.65
CA LEU A 96 -26.60 32.69 -8.22
C LEU A 96 -26.56 31.30 -7.56
N PHE A 97 -26.28 30.26 -8.32
CA PHE A 97 -26.38 28.86 -7.84
C PHE A 97 -25.02 28.17 -7.81
N TRP A 98 -24.84 27.28 -6.81
CA TRP A 98 -23.73 26.34 -6.76
C TRP A 98 -24.09 25.10 -7.57
N MET A 99 -23.37 24.87 -8.66
CA MET A 99 -23.61 23.74 -9.57
C MET A 99 -22.34 22.92 -9.76
N ASN A 100 -22.51 21.68 -10.21
CA ASN A 100 -21.40 20.83 -10.62
C ASN A 100 -20.86 21.33 -11.95
N VAL A 101 -19.70 22.00 -11.93
CA VAL A 101 -19.08 22.60 -13.12
C VAL A 101 -18.02 21.73 -13.76
N LYS A 102 -17.36 20.86 -12.96
CA LYS A 102 -16.35 19.92 -13.46
C LYS A 102 -16.58 18.54 -12.87
N GLN A 103 -16.23 17.53 -13.64
CA GLN A 103 -16.25 16.13 -13.22
C GLN A 103 -14.98 15.45 -13.66
N PHE A 104 -14.34 14.75 -12.74
CA PHE A 104 -13.10 14.01 -12.93
C PHE A 104 -13.27 12.55 -12.60
N GLN A 105 -12.56 11.70 -13.35
CA GLN A 105 -12.30 10.31 -12.99
C GLN A 105 -10.90 10.22 -12.39
N VAL A 106 -10.81 9.72 -11.17
CA VAL A 106 -9.55 9.53 -10.44
C VAL A 106 -9.27 8.05 -10.34
N THR A 107 -8.07 7.62 -10.77
CA THR A 107 -7.57 6.24 -10.66
C THR A 107 -6.13 6.22 -10.15
N GLY A 108 -5.58 5.04 -9.85
CA GLY A 108 -4.21 4.88 -9.36
C GLY A 108 -4.04 5.19 -7.86
N LEU A 109 -5.14 5.40 -7.11
CA LEU A 109 -5.10 5.58 -5.67
C LEU A 109 -5.62 4.33 -4.96
N PRO A 110 -4.90 3.78 -3.97
CA PRO A 110 -5.33 2.60 -3.24
C PRO A 110 -6.63 2.85 -2.47
N LEU A 111 -7.39 1.80 -2.20
CA LEU A 111 -8.62 1.88 -1.40
C LEU A 111 -8.30 2.29 0.04
N LEU A 112 -7.20 1.78 0.59
CA LEU A 112 -6.69 2.06 1.92
C LEU A 112 -5.18 2.30 1.84
N TYR A 113 -4.68 3.29 2.59
CA TYR A 113 -3.27 3.63 2.67
C TYR A 113 -2.93 4.09 4.09
N LYS A 114 -2.20 3.25 4.80
CA LYS A 114 -1.77 3.54 6.17
C LYS A 114 -0.29 3.28 6.34
N ILE A 115 0.39 4.20 7.02
CA ILE A 115 1.81 4.07 7.33
C ILE A 115 2.00 4.32 8.81
N HIS A 116 2.74 3.43 9.46
CA HIS A 116 3.25 3.63 10.80
C HIS A 116 4.79 3.55 10.77
N SER A 117 5.45 4.28 11.64
CA SER A 117 6.91 4.30 11.75
C SER A 117 7.41 4.37 13.19
N THR A 118 8.68 4.03 13.42
CA THR A 118 9.36 4.18 14.71
C THR A 118 9.74 5.64 15.00
N LYS A 119 10.11 6.39 13.97
CA LYS A 119 10.51 7.81 14.02
C LYS A 119 9.80 8.59 12.91
N PRO A 120 9.92 9.93 12.88
CA PRO A 120 9.45 10.71 11.74
C PRO A 120 10.03 10.19 10.43
N ILE A 121 9.21 10.04 9.40
CA ILE A 121 9.60 9.45 8.12
C ILE A 121 10.76 10.22 7.48
N SER A 122 10.76 11.55 7.62
CA SER A 122 11.84 12.43 7.13
C SER A 122 13.19 12.21 7.80
N GLN A 123 13.23 11.56 8.97
CA GLN A 123 14.47 11.16 9.65
C GLN A 123 14.92 9.75 9.27
N ILE A 124 14.03 8.93 8.72
CA ILE A 124 14.29 7.54 8.35
C ILE A 124 14.67 7.43 6.88
N LEU A 125 13.92 8.12 6.00
CA LEU A 125 14.04 8.02 4.55
C LEU A 125 14.43 9.35 3.92
N ASP A 126 15.28 9.27 2.90
CA ASP A 126 15.41 10.35 1.95
C ASP A 126 14.22 10.38 0.96
N PRO A 127 13.98 11.50 0.25
CA PRO A 127 12.86 11.61 -0.68
C PRO A 127 12.91 10.62 -1.86
N ALA A 128 14.10 10.16 -2.27
CA ALA A 128 14.24 9.23 -3.39
C ALA A 128 13.79 7.82 -2.96
N LEU A 129 14.25 7.35 -1.81
CA LEU A 129 13.85 6.06 -1.26
C LEU A 129 12.37 6.06 -0.84
N ALA A 130 11.86 7.18 -0.28
CA ALA A 130 10.43 7.31 0.02
C ALA A 130 9.56 7.15 -1.23
N ARG A 131 9.99 7.73 -2.36
CA ARG A 131 9.30 7.59 -3.66
C ARG A 131 9.38 6.16 -4.17
N GLU A 132 10.55 5.52 -4.10
CA GLU A 132 10.74 4.12 -4.51
C GLU A 132 9.82 3.17 -3.72
N LEU A 133 9.72 3.35 -2.40
CA LEU A 133 8.91 2.51 -1.51
C LEU A 133 7.41 2.89 -1.53
N GLY A 134 7.04 3.95 -2.23
CA GLY A 134 5.65 4.43 -2.27
C GLY A 134 5.17 4.99 -0.93
N ILE A 135 6.03 5.73 -0.21
CA ILE A 135 5.79 6.27 1.13
C ILE A 135 5.61 7.78 1.08
N GLY A 136 4.45 8.26 1.50
CA GLY A 136 4.11 9.69 1.56
C GLY A 136 2.91 10.06 0.71
N TYR A 137 2.22 11.14 1.07
CA TYR A 137 1.07 11.62 0.31
C TYR A 137 1.48 12.26 -1.01
N ASP A 138 2.67 12.85 -1.09
CA ASP A 138 3.21 13.42 -2.33
C ASP A 138 3.41 12.34 -3.38
N VAL A 139 3.88 11.15 -2.96
CA VAL A 139 4.03 9.99 -3.84
C VAL A 139 2.67 9.51 -4.36
N LEU A 140 1.65 9.47 -3.50
CA LEU A 140 0.29 9.15 -3.95
C LEU A 140 -0.24 10.16 -4.95
N LYS A 141 0.07 11.45 -4.76
CA LYS A 141 -0.33 12.52 -5.69
C LYS A 141 0.33 12.34 -7.06
N GLU A 142 1.62 11.95 -7.09
CA GLU A 142 2.33 11.62 -8.33
C GLU A 142 1.72 10.40 -9.04
N GLN A 143 1.29 9.38 -8.29
CA GLN A 143 0.68 8.15 -8.83
C GLN A 143 -0.76 8.36 -9.31
N MET A 144 -1.46 9.36 -8.78
CA MET A 144 -2.84 9.65 -9.14
C MET A 144 -2.97 9.95 -10.63
N LYS A 145 -3.85 9.24 -11.31
CA LYS A 145 -4.27 9.53 -12.68
C LYS A 145 -5.58 10.30 -12.63
N LEU A 146 -5.60 11.44 -13.29
CA LEU A 146 -6.74 12.35 -13.34
C LEU A 146 -7.19 12.50 -14.79
N GLU A 147 -8.45 12.14 -15.05
CA GLU A 147 -9.10 12.29 -16.35
C GLU A 147 -10.28 13.25 -16.19
N LEU A 148 -10.31 14.29 -17.04
CA LEU A 148 -11.43 15.24 -17.08
C LEU A 148 -12.57 14.63 -17.89
N VAL A 149 -13.70 14.37 -17.24
CA VAL A 149 -14.91 13.83 -17.88
C VAL A 149 -15.82 14.96 -18.39
N ARG A 150 -15.89 16.07 -17.65
CA ARG A 150 -16.75 17.21 -17.98
C ARG A 150 -16.15 18.51 -17.44
N GLY A 151 -16.30 19.59 -18.20
CA GLY A 151 -15.83 20.93 -17.88
C GLY A 151 -14.55 21.29 -18.63
N GLU A 152 -13.86 22.35 -18.20
CA GLU A 152 -12.58 22.80 -18.77
C GLU A 152 -11.46 22.55 -17.77
N SER A 153 -10.28 22.15 -18.27
CA SER A 153 -9.11 21.84 -17.43
C SER A 153 -8.44 23.13 -16.96
N GLU A 154 -8.08 23.16 -15.68
CA GLU A 154 -7.28 24.22 -15.05
C GLU A 154 -5.98 23.65 -14.51
N ALA A 155 -4.97 24.49 -14.35
CA ALA A 155 -3.63 24.06 -13.91
C ALA A 155 -3.62 23.49 -12.48
N ASP A 156 -4.51 23.96 -11.62
CA ASP A 156 -4.64 23.57 -10.21
C ASP A 156 -5.57 22.37 -9.98
N ASP A 157 -6.25 21.87 -11.02
CA ASP A 157 -7.24 20.79 -10.87
C ASP A 157 -6.66 19.55 -10.18
N ARG A 158 -5.40 19.17 -10.52
CA ARG A 158 -4.74 18.02 -9.90
C ARG A 158 -4.59 18.20 -8.39
N ASP A 159 -4.18 19.37 -7.95
CA ASP A 159 -3.94 19.68 -6.54
C ASP A 159 -5.25 19.71 -5.77
N VAL A 160 -6.23 20.45 -6.29
CA VAL A 160 -7.56 20.58 -5.69
C VAL A 160 -8.27 19.22 -5.57
N VAL A 161 -8.21 18.41 -6.63
CA VAL A 161 -8.85 17.08 -6.62
C VAL A 161 -8.15 16.14 -5.67
N PHE A 162 -6.79 16.12 -5.66
CA PHE A 162 -6.04 15.28 -4.72
C PHE A 162 -6.34 15.63 -3.28
N ASP A 163 -6.31 16.91 -2.91
CA ASP A 163 -6.57 17.38 -1.55
C ASP A 163 -8.01 17.03 -1.11
N GLY A 164 -8.97 17.17 -2.03
CA GLY A 164 -10.35 16.76 -1.78
C GLY A 164 -10.48 15.25 -1.52
N VAL A 165 -9.87 14.42 -2.35
CA VAL A 165 -9.86 12.96 -2.18
C VAL A 165 -9.12 12.58 -0.90
N LEU A 166 -7.96 13.18 -0.64
CA LEU A 166 -7.16 12.92 0.56
C LEU A 166 -7.96 13.23 1.83
N LYS A 167 -8.67 14.36 1.86
CA LYS A 167 -9.54 14.72 2.96
C LYS A 167 -10.64 13.69 3.19
N LEU A 168 -11.38 13.31 2.14
CA LEU A 168 -12.44 12.28 2.23
C LEU A 168 -11.91 10.94 2.74
N LYS A 169 -10.73 10.53 2.26
CA LYS A 169 -10.10 9.28 2.69
C LYS A 169 -9.61 9.33 4.13
N LYS A 170 -9.10 10.48 4.59
CA LYS A 170 -8.71 10.70 5.99
C LYS A 170 -9.94 10.72 6.92
N ASP A 171 -11.00 11.41 6.55
CA ASP A 171 -12.24 11.45 7.32
C ASP A 171 -12.88 10.06 7.47
N ALA A 172 -12.75 9.20 6.45
CA ALA A 172 -13.17 7.81 6.49
C ALA A 172 -12.18 6.87 7.20
N ILE A 173 -11.08 7.38 7.75
CA ILE A 173 -10.00 6.61 8.41
C ILE A 173 -9.35 5.56 7.46
N LEU A 174 -9.48 5.76 6.16
CA LEU A 174 -8.87 4.90 5.15
C LEU A 174 -7.40 5.28 4.89
N TYR A 175 -7.07 6.58 4.99
CA TYR A 175 -5.72 7.10 4.82
C TYR A 175 -5.21 7.69 6.12
N ASN A 176 -4.03 7.23 6.54
CA ASN A 176 -3.35 7.74 7.71
C ASN A 176 -1.84 7.54 7.64
N ILE A 177 -1.07 8.49 8.14
CA ILE A 177 0.37 8.37 8.40
C ILE A 177 0.57 8.71 9.86
N ASP A 178 0.86 7.69 10.67
CA ASP A 178 1.11 7.80 12.12
C ASP A 178 2.59 7.55 12.39
N GLU A 179 3.32 8.62 12.60
CA GLU A 179 4.72 8.56 12.97
C GLU A 179 4.89 8.21 14.45
N LYS A 180 5.99 7.53 14.79
CA LYS A 180 6.33 7.09 16.16
C LYS A 180 5.29 6.15 16.79
N ARG A 181 4.55 5.40 15.96
CA ARG A 181 3.49 4.48 16.39
C ARG A 181 3.98 3.06 16.63
N ILE A 182 5.12 2.71 16.05
CA ILE A 182 5.70 1.37 16.19
C ILE A 182 6.53 1.31 17.46
N GLU A 183 6.21 0.36 18.32
CA GLU A 183 6.95 0.07 19.54
C GLU A 183 8.00 -1.02 19.28
N VAL A 184 9.23 -0.78 19.73
CA VAL A 184 10.33 -1.77 19.67
C VAL A 184 10.62 -2.25 21.06
N THR A 185 10.53 -3.56 21.28
CA THR A 185 10.77 -4.21 22.57
C THR A 185 12.10 -4.94 22.53
N GLY A 186 12.94 -4.68 23.54
CA GLY A 186 14.26 -5.33 23.65
C GLY A 186 15.20 -5.07 22.47
N GLY A 187 14.94 -4.05 21.65
CA GLY A 187 15.72 -3.76 20.44
C GLY A 187 15.65 -4.83 19.35
N ALA A 188 14.80 -5.84 19.51
CA ALA A 188 14.77 -7.02 18.63
C ALA A 188 13.42 -7.32 18.01
N ILE A 189 12.33 -6.84 18.60
CA ILE A 189 10.98 -7.13 18.13
C ILE A 189 10.19 -5.84 18.03
N PHE A 190 9.61 -5.57 16.85
CA PHE A 190 8.63 -4.51 16.72
C PHE A 190 7.20 -5.06 16.85
N LYS A 191 6.35 -4.24 17.43
CA LYS A 191 4.92 -4.51 17.61
C LYS A 191 4.12 -3.25 17.26
N HIS A 192 3.09 -3.40 16.46
CA HIS A 192 2.10 -2.36 16.21
C HIS A 192 0.78 -2.97 15.74
N TYR A 193 -0.24 -2.12 15.52
CA TYR A 193 -1.51 -2.56 14.96
C TYR A 193 -2.08 -1.55 13.98
N PHE A 194 -2.80 -2.06 12.98
CA PHE A 194 -3.66 -1.25 12.14
C PHE A 194 -5.12 -1.47 12.49
N ARG A 195 -5.87 -0.38 12.50
CA ARG A 195 -7.32 -0.43 12.55
C ARG A 195 -7.85 -0.45 11.12
N PHE A 196 -8.60 -1.48 10.75
CA PHE A 196 -9.41 -1.52 9.55
C PHE A 196 -10.75 -0.86 9.87
N PRO A 197 -11.10 0.28 9.25
CA PRO A 197 -12.36 0.98 9.53
C PRO A 197 -13.55 0.23 8.92
N SER A 198 -14.76 0.57 9.35
CA SER A 198 -16.01 0.06 8.75
C SER A 198 -16.16 0.39 7.26
N ALA A 199 -15.49 1.45 6.80
CA ALA A 199 -15.45 1.86 5.40
C ALA A 199 -14.46 1.03 4.54
N ALA A 200 -13.70 0.09 5.12
CA ALA A 200 -12.81 -0.78 4.36
C ALA A 200 -13.63 -1.68 3.44
N LYS A 201 -13.21 -1.78 2.18
CA LYS A 201 -13.88 -2.62 1.18
C LYS A 201 -13.29 -4.02 1.15
N GLU A 202 -14.06 -4.97 0.60
CA GLU A 202 -13.55 -6.31 0.29
C GLU A 202 -12.36 -6.24 -0.68
N GLY A 203 -11.42 -7.17 -0.55
CA GLY A 203 -10.23 -7.25 -1.36
C GLY A 203 -8.99 -7.69 -0.59
N THR A 204 -7.87 -7.77 -1.28
CA THR A 204 -6.58 -8.10 -0.70
C THR A 204 -5.82 -6.84 -0.33
N TYR A 205 -5.27 -6.85 0.87
CA TYR A 205 -4.44 -5.77 1.42
C TYR A 205 -3.06 -6.32 1.71
N ARG A 206 -2.05 -5.52 1.45
CA ARG A 206 -0.65 -5.88 1.65
C ARG A 206 -0.05 -4.99 2.73
N ALA A 207 0.51 -5.62 3.76
CA ALA A 207 1.33 -4.96 4.76
C ALA A 207 2.79 -5.21 4.43
N GLU A 208 3.53 -4.15 4.11
CA GLU A 208 4.94 -4.19 3.80
C GLU A 208 5.72 -3.56 4.95
N SER A 209 6.56 -4.36 5.60
CA SER A 209 7.45 -3.92 6.68
C SER A 209 8.84 -3.66 6.12
N TYR A 210 9.35 -2.47 6.31
CA TYR A 210 10.67 -2.03 5.85
C TYR A 210 11.57 -1.77 7.04
N LEU A 211 12.75 -2.37 7.04
CA LEU A 211 13.84 -2.05 7.97
C LEU A 211 14.82 -1.13 7.28
N ILE A 212 15.02 0.04 7.85
CA ILE A 212 15.91 1.07 7.32
C ILE A 212 17.02 1.33 8.31
N GLN A 213 18.26 1.29 7.83
CA GLN A 213 19.44 1.58 8.61
C GLN A 213 20.31 2.58 7.87
N ASN A 214 20.65 3.70 8.52
CA ASN A 214 21.45 4.77 7.91
C ASN A 214 20.88 5.25 6.55
N GLY A 215 19.54 5.37 6.44
CA GLY A 215 18.86 5.78 5.22
C GLY A 215 18.84 4.74 4.09
N LYS A 216 19.23 3.48 4.36
CA LYS A 216 19.25 2.39 3.37
C LYS A 216 18.29 1.28 3.77
N LEU A 217 17.59 0.70 2.79
CA LEU A 217 16.75 -0.46 3.01
C LEU A 217 17.63 -1.70 3.26
N VAL A 218 17.54 -2.27 4.46
CA VAL A 218 18.31 -3.46 4.89
C VAL A 218 17.44 -4.70 5.04
N GLY A 219 16.11 -4.53 5.15
CA GLY A 219 15.20 -5.65 5.24
C GLY A 219 13.79 -5.32 4.78
N LYS A 220 13.08 -6.31 4.25
CA LYS A 220 11.69 -6.21 3.83
C LYS A 220 10.91 -7.47 4.22
N GLY A 221 9.72 -7.27 4.79
CA GLY A 221 8.73 -8.32 5.03
C GLY A 221 7.42 -7.97 4.37
N VAL A 222 6.64 -8.97 3.97
CA VAL A 222 5.33 -8.78 3.34
C VAL A 222 4.33 -9.75 3.92
N ASP A 223 3.20 -9.23 4.40
CA ASP A 223 2.04 -10.00 4.83
C ASP A 223 0.81 -9.62 4.00
N GLU A 224 -0.02 -10.59 3.68
CA GLU A 224 -1.28 -10.36 2.98
C GLU A 224 -2.47 -10.59 3.91
N ILE A 225 -3.45 -9.70 3.82
CA ILE A 225 -4.69 -9.72 4.59
C ILE A 225 -5.85 -9.67 3.60
N VAL A 226 -6.77 -10.59 3.72
CA VAL A 226 -7.96 -10.65 2.88
C VAL A 226 -9.16 -10.14 3.67
N ILE A 227 -9.81 -9.13 3.13
CA ILE A 227 -11.11 -8.66 3.64
C ILE A 227 -12.19 -9.25 2.76
N GLN A 228 -13.12 -9.99 3.35
CA GLN A 228 -14.20 -10.67 2.66
C GLN A 228 -15.54 -10.42 3.33
N LYS A 229 -16.61 -10.47 2.54
CA LYS A 229 -17.97 -10.47 3.08
C LYS A 229 -18.29 -11.79 3.74
N SER A 230 -18.99 -11.74 4.86
CA SER A 230 -19.41 -12.94 5.59
C SER A 230 -20.87 -12.90 5.96
N GLY A 231 -21.42 -14.07 6.37
CA GLY A 231 -22.79 -14.20 6.85
C GLY A 231 -23.86 -13.93 5.78
N ILE A 232 -24.92 -13.27 6.17
CA ILE A 232 -26.11 -12.98 5.32
C ILE A 232 -25.72 -12.13 4.10
N GLU A 233 -24.82 -11.18 4.27
CA GLU A 233 -24.38 -10.28 3.20
C GLU A 233 -23.61 -11.02 2.10
N ALA A 234 -22.74 -11.96 2.47
CA ALA A 234 -22.06 -12.85 1.53
C ALA A 234 -23.07 -13.73 0.77
N ALA A 235 -24.06 -14.29 1.50
CA ALA A 235 -25.11 -15.13 0.91
C ALA A 235 -25.94 -14.34 -0.12
N PHE A 236 -26.35 -13.13 0.20
CA PHE A 236 -27.10 -12.27 -0.74
C PHE A 236 -26.25 -11.85 -1.94
N THR A 237 -24.99 -11.46 -1.72
CA THR A 237 -24.07 -11.09 -2.82
C THR A 237 -23.87 -12.27 -3.78
N LYS A 238 -23.63 -13.47 -3.23
CA LYS A 238 -23.46 -14.70 -4.01
C LYS A 238 -24.74 -15.06 -4.77
N MET A 239 -25.89 -15.01 -4.09
CA MET A 239 -27.18 -15.33 -4.70
C MET A 239 -27.55 -14.34 -5.83
N ALA A 240 -27.27 -13.04 -5.63
CA ALA A 240 -27.51 -12.03 -6.65
C ALA A 240 -26.60 -12.19 -7.87
N GLY A 241 -25.35 -12.62 -7.68
CA GLY A 241 -24.36 -12.83 -8.75
C GLY A 241 -24.55 -14.15 -9.50
N GLU A 242 -24.69 -15.26 -8.76
CA GLU A 242 -24.71 -16.61 -9.34
C GLU A 242 -26.15 -17.09 -9.69
N HIS A 243 -27.15 -16.60 -8.96
CA HIS A 243 -28.57 -17.04 -9.09
C HIS A 243 -29.53 -15.84 -9.15
N SER A 244 -29.28 -14.88 -10.03
CA SER A 244 -30.00 -13.60 -10.10
C SER A 244 -31.53 -13.76 -10.26
N VAL A 245 -32.00 -14.78 -11.02
CA VAL A 245 -33.40 -15.05 -11.21
C VAL A 245 -34.07 -15.51 -9.90
N VAL A 246 -33.40 -16.40 -9.15
CA VAL A 246 -33.88 -16.88 -7.85
C VAL A 246 -33.92 -15.75 -6.84
N TYR A 247 -32.84 -14.94 -6.82
CA TYR A 247 -32.75 -13.74 -5.97
C TYR A 247 -33.93 -12.78 -6.27
N GLY A 248 -34.20 -12.49 -7.55
CA GLY A 248 -35.31 -11.63 -7.97
C GLY A 248 -36.66 -12.18 -7.55
N ALA A 249 -36.88 -13.48 -7.72
CA ALA A 249 -38.13 -14.14 -7.31
C ALA A 249 -38.34 -14.04 -5.78
N ILE A 250 -37.31 -14.31 -4.98
CA ILE A 250 -37.36 -14.17 -3.51
C ILE A 250 -37.68 -12.72 -3.14
N ALA A 251 -37.02 -11.74 -3.76
CA ALA A 251 -37.20 -10.32 -3.47
C ALA A 251 -38.69 -9.91 -3.73
N VAL A 252 -39.31 -10.38 -4.82
CA VAL A 252 -40.72 -10.12 -5.14
C VAL A 252 -41.63 -10.74 -4.09
N VAL A 253 -41.40 -12.00 -3.68
CA VAL A 253 -42.20 -12.68 -2.65
C VAL A 253 -42.13 -11.95 -1.32
N VAL A 254 -40.91 -11.53 -0.92
CA VAL A 254 -40.69 -10.75 0.31
C VAL A 254 -41.41 -9.40 0.25
N ALA A 255 -41.31 -8.68 -0.87
CA ALA A 255 -41.97 -7.39 -1.06
C ALA A 255 -43.50 -7.52 -0.99
N LEU A 256 -44.07 -8.53 -1.64
CA LEU A 256 -45.51 -8.81 -1.60
C LEU A 256 -45.95 -9.19 -0.17
N GLY A 257 -45.21 -10.05 0.50
CA GLY A 257 -45.47 -10.45 1.89
C GLY A 257 -45.47 -9.28 2.85
N MET A 258 -44.44 -8.40 2.75
CA MET A 258 -44.36 -7.19 3.56
C MET A 258 -45.50 -6.20 3.24
N GLY A 259 -45.83 -6.02 1.95
CA GLY A 259 -46.95 -5.18 1.54
C GLY A 259 -48.29 -5.64 2.11
N LEU A 260 -48.54 -6.96 2.07
CA LEU A 260 -49.75 -7.56 2.66
C LEU A 260 -49.78 -7.40 4.19
N LEU A 261 -48.66 -7.65 4.85
CA LEU A 261 -48.51 -7.47 6.31
C LEU A 261 -48.81 -6.01 6.75
N VAL A 262 -48.20 -5.05 6.07
CA VAL A 262 -48.44 -3.63 6.33
C VAL A 262 -49.90 -3.27 6.06
N GLY A 263 -50.46 -3.71 4.92
CA GLY A 263 -51.88 -3.52 4.57
C GLY A 263 -52.84 -4.10 5.62
N PHE A 264 -52.50 -5.27 6.18
CA PHE A 264 -53.31 -5.90 7.21
C PHE A 264 -53.29 -5.15 8.55
N ILE A 265 -52.08 -4.70 8.95
CA ILE A 265 -51.90 -3.92 10.19
C ILE A 265 -52.64 -2.59 10.13
N PHE A 266 -52.55 -1.87 9.01
CA PHE A 266 -53.19 -0.57 8.86
C PHE A 266 -54.71 -0.67 8.58
N LYS A 267 -55.18 -1.75 7.97
CA LYS A 267 -56.62 -1.99 7.78
C LYS A 267 -57.37 -2.15 9.10
N LYS A 268 -56.71 -2.64 10.15
CA LYS A 268 -57.29 -2.81 11.48
C LYS A 268 -57.40 -1.52 12.30
N GLY A 269 -56.77 -0.42 11.86
CA GLY A 269 -56.78 0.91 12.50
C GLY A 269 -57.79 1.91 11.91
N GLY A 270 -58.51 1.57 10.83
CA GLY A 270 -59.43 2.47 10.11
C GLY A 270 -60.93 2.22 10.35
N GLY A 271 -61.32 1.69 11.49
CA GLY A 271 -62.70 1.50 11.86
C GLY A 271 -63.19 2.60 12.83
N HIS A 272 -63.59 3.75 12.28
CA HIS A 272 -64.51 4.69 12.89
C HIS A 272 -65.40 5.22 11.80
#